data_47725467d6849c5d8764f5b9a9d1b9ff
#
_entry.id   47725467d6849c5d8764f5b9a9d1b9ff
#
_cell.length_a   1.000
_cell.length_b   1.000
_cell.length_c   1.000
_cell.angle_alpha   90.00
_cell.angle_beta   90.00
_cell.angle_gamma   90.00
#
_symmetry.space_group_name_H-M   'P 1'
#
loop_
_entity.id
_entity.type
_entity.pdbx_description
1 polymer ?
#
loop_
_entity_poly.entity_id
_entity_poly.type
_entity_poly.pdbx_seq_one_letter_code
_entity_poly.pdbx_strand_id
1 'polypeptide(L)'
;FIILRGDTDTLLPLKIMIGILIFTTFSKTLSSCTSCLVSNSSLIQQVYFPREIFPTAISGFRLMNLCLSILIIFPYMMYESLPLTKYMLLLPLSIIFSIMMAQGFGMMTASIQVRIRDTKQVIDLILRAAFFLSGVFFGAEHIPLEHLDTFLLNPIAVFLEMARAAVLGDMSYVSWEQIFRSIIIAVSAFIIGSMVFVKSERKAVKFL
;
A
#
# COMPACT_ATOMS: atom_id res chain seq x y z
N PHE A 1 -13.72 15.46 -13.28
CA PHE A 1 -14.36 16.78 -13.04
C PHE A 1 -15.88 16.70 -13.03
N ILE A 2 -16.50 15.87 -13.85
CA ILE A 2 -17.96 15.70 -13.94
C ILE A 2 -18.50 14.93 -12.71
N ILE A 3 -17.76 13.95 -12.20
CA ILE A 3 -18.13 13.17 -11.00
C ILE A 3 -18.10 14.04 -9.73
N LEU A 4 -17.21 15.04 -9.68
CA LEU A 4 -17.07 15.96 -8.55
C LEU A 4 -18.17 17.04 -8.47
N ARG A 5 -19.02 17.15 -9.49
CA ARG A 5 -20.03 18.23 -9.58
C ARG A 5 -21.44 17.78 -9.14
N GLY A 6 -21.64 16.50 -8.85
CA GLY A 6 -22.95 15.93 -8.49
C GLY A 6 -23.21 15.76 -7.00
N ASP A 7 -22.15 15.57 -6.19
CA ASP A 7 -22.31 15.36 -4.76
C ASP A 7 -21.81 16.58 -3.98
N THR A 8 -22.69 17.13 -3.17
CA THR A 8 -22.39 18.17 -2.17
C THR A 8 -21.62 17.61 -0.96
N ASP A 9 -20.88 16.54 -1.14
CA ASP A 9 -20.13 15.88 -0.06
C ASP A 9 -18.86 16.69 0.22
N THR A 10 -18.89 17.54 1.22
CA THR A 10 -17.77 18.39 1.66
C THR A 10 -16.52 17.55 2.01
N LEU A 11 -16.71 16.28 2.34
CA LEU A 11 -15.66 15.34 2.75
C LEU A 11 -15.02 14.57 1.59
N LEU A 12 -15.53 14.69 0.36
CA LEU A 12 -15.02 14.00 -0.81
C LEU A 12 -13.52 14.27 -1.07
N PRO A 13 -13.00 15.52 -0.96
CA PRO A 13 -11.57 15.78 -1.13
C PRO A 13 -10.71 15.06 -0.09
N LEU A 14 -11.18 14.94 1.15
CA LEU A 14 -10.49 14.23 2.22
C LEU A 14 -10.43 12.72 1.95
N LYS A 15 -11.54 12.12 1.51
CA LYS A 15 -11.61 10.70 1.13
C LYS A 15 -10.62 10.36 0.01
N ILE A 16 -10.56 11.20 -1.01
CA ILE A 16 -9.62 11.04 -2.13
C ILE A 16 -8.18 11.22 -1.66
N MET A 17 -7.89 12.22 -0.84
CA MET A 17 -6.55 12.49 -0.32
C MET A 17 -6.01 11.30 0.48
N ILE A 18 -6.82 10.70 1.37
CA ILE A 18 -6.45 9.51 2.14
C ILE A 18 -6.14 8.34 1.18
N GLY A 19 -7.01 8.10 0.20
CA GLY A 19 -6.83 7.05 -0.80
C GLY A 19 -5.52 7.21 -1.59
N ILE A 20 -5.23 8.43 -2.07
CA ILE A 20 -4.01 8.76 -2.80
C ILE A 20 -2.76 8.53 -1.92
N LEU A 21 -2.77 8.98 -0.67
CA LEU A 21 -1.62 8.85 0.25
C LEU A 21 -1.27 7.39 0.50
N ILE A 22 -2.25 6.56 0.84
CA ILE A 22 -2.02 5.15 1.14
C ILE A 22 -1.62 4.38 -0.12
N PHE A 23 -2.38 4.55 -1.21
CA PHE A 23 -2.06 3.84 -2.46
C PHE A 23 -0.70 4.24 -3.03
N THR A 24 -0.35 5.53 -3.02
CA THR A 24 0.96 6.00 -3.51
C THR A 24 2.09 5.44 -2.68
N THR A 25 1.91 5.35 -1.35
CA THR A 25 2.91 4.76 -0.46
C THR A 25 3.06 3.27 -0.75
N PHE A 26 1.96 2.53 -0.89
CA PHE A 26 1.97 1.12 -1.31
C PHE A 26 2.70 0.93 -2.63
N SER A 27 2.29 1.67 -3.66
CA SER A 27 2.85 1.59 -5.02
C SER A 27 4.34 1.91 -5.04
N LYS A 28 4.76 3.01 -4.41
CA LYS A 28 6.17 3.41 -4.33
C LYS A 28 7.01 2.44 -3.51
N THR A 29 6.46 1.85 -2.45
CA THR A 29 7.16 0.82 -1.65
C THR A 29 7.40 -0.41 -2.51
N LEU A 30 6.37 -0.94 -3.16
CA LEU A 30 6.47 -2.12 -4.01
C LEU A 30 7.47 -1.90 -5.16
N SER A 31 7.33 -0.82 -5.92
CA SER A 31 8.22 -0.49 -7.05
C SER A 31 9.67 -0.28 -6.60
N SER A 32 9.91 0.40 -5.47
CA SER A 32 11.26 0.61 -4.94
C SER A 32 11.88 -0.68 -4.40
N CYS A 33 11.10 -1.52 -3.69
CA CYS A 33 11.56 -2.82 -3.24
C CYS A 33 11.86 -3.75 -4.41
N THR A 34 11.06 -3.72 -5.49
CA THR A 34 11.33 -4.47 -6.72
C THR A 34 12.73 -4.16 -7.25
N SER A 35 13.12 -2.89 -7.35
CA SER A 35 14.41 -2.49 -7.92
C SER A 35 15.58 -2.46 -6.91
N CYS A 36 15.37 -2.79 -5.64
CA CYS A 36 16.34 -2.56 -4.57
C CYS A 36 17.70 -3.27 -4.79
N LEU A 37 17.70 -4.48 -5.32
CA LEU A 37 18.95 -5.24 -5.58
C LEU A 37 19.73 -4.66 -6.75
N VAL A 38 19.05 -4.33 -7.85
CA VAL A 38 19.69 -3.78 -9.04
C VAL A 38 20.22 -2.36 -8.78
N SER A 39 19.44 -1.53 -8.09
CA SER A 39 19.83 -0.15 -7.77
C SER A 39 21.01 -0.05 -6.80
N ASN A 40 21.23 -1.06 -5.97
CA ASN A 40 22.32 -1.09 -4.98
C ASN A 40 23.38 -2.15 -5.30
N SER A 41 23.50 -2.55 -6.56
CA SER A 41 24.44 -3.61 -7.00
C SER A 41 25.89 -3.31 -6.64
N SER A 42 26.32 -2.04 -6.74
CA SER A 42 27.67 -1.61 -6.37
C SER A 42 28.00 -1.83 -4.89
N LEU A 43 27.03 -1.53 -4.01
CA LEU A 43 27.20 -1.76 -2.56
C LEU A 43 27.22 -3.26 -2.23
N ILE A 44 26.37 -4.04 -2.90
CA ILE A 44 26.27 -5.49 -2.70
C ILE A 44 27.56 -6.20 -3.09
N GLN A 45 28.31 -5.68 -4.07
CA GLN A 45 29.58 -6.25 -4.52
C GLN A 45 30.77 -5.85 -3.65
N GLN A 46 30.69 -4.69 -2.95
CA GLN A 46 31.80 -4.16 -2.15
C GLN A 46 31.80 -4.64 -0.70
N VAL A 47 30.63 -4.83 -0.10
CA VAL A 47 30.49 -5.15 1.32
C VAL A 47 29.53 -6.32 1.52
N TYR A 48 29.95 -7.29 2.33
CA TYR A 48 29.12 -8.42 2.70
C TYR A 48 28.20 -8.04 3.87
N PHE A 49 26.88 -7.94 3.60
CA PHE A 49 25.86 -7.74 4.62
C PHE A 49 24.53 -8.36 4.19
N PRO A 50 23.58 -8.57 5.15
CA PRO A 50 22.27 -9.14 4.82
C PRO A 50 21.49 -8.20 3.90
N ARG A 51 21.11 -8.69 2.73
CA ARG A 51 20.44 -7.86 1.68
C ARG A 51 19.02 -7.49 2.00
N GLU A 52 18.42 -8.18 2.98
CA GLU A 52 17.08 -7.85 3.52
C GLU A 52 16.99 -6.43 4.10
N ILE A 53 18.15 -5.84 4.41
CA ILE A 53 18.24 -4.45 4.90
C ILE A 53 17.67 -3.48 3.87
N PHE A 54 17.87 -3.71 2.56
CA PHE A 54 17.39 -2.79 1.52
C PHE A 54 15.85 -2.67 1.47
N PRO A 55 15.07 -3.76 1.32
CA PRO A 55 13.61 -3.66 1.37
C PRO A 55 13.09 -3.09 2.69
N THR A 56 13.73 -3.46 3.81
CA THR A 56 13.32 -2.99 5.14
C THR A 56 13.58 -1.49 5.31
N ALA A 57 14.74 -1.00 4.88
CA ALA A 57 15.06 0.43 4.91
C ALA A 57 14.11 1.26 4.03
N ILE A 58 13.79 0.76 2.83
CA ILE A 58 12.82 1.39 1.93
C ILE A 58 11.44 1.48 2.61
N SER A 59 10.96 0.40 3.20
CA SER A 59 9.66 0.36 3.87
C SER A 59 9.62 1.28 5.09
N GLY A 60 10.68 1.31 5.90
CA GLY A 60 10.81 2.22 7.04
C GLY A 60 10.79 3.69 6.61
N PHE A 61 11.52 4.03 5.55
CA PHE A 61 11.52 5.39 4.99
C PHE A 61 10.14 5.80 4.46
N ARG A 62 9.42 4.88 3.78
CA ARG A 62 8.07 5.13 3.29
C ARG A 62 7.06 5.29 4.41
N LEU A 63 7.20 4.48 5.48
CA LEU A 63 6.38 4.62 6.68
C LEU A 63 6.56 6.01 7.31
N MET A 64 7.80 6.45 7.50
CA MET A 64 8.10 7.77 8.03
C MET A 64 7.50 8.89 7.16
N ASN A 65 7.68 8.82 5.85
CA ASN A 65 7.10 9.81 4.92
C ASN A 65 5.57 9.84 4.99
N LEU A 66 4.91 8.67 5.10
CA LEU A 66 3.47 8.61 5.21
C LEU A 66 2.99 9.19 6.55
N CYS A 67 3.67 8.90 7.65
CA CYS A 67 3.37 9.50 8.96
C CYS A 67 3.44 11.03 8.92
N LEU A 68 4.46 11.60 8.26
CA LEU A 68 4.57 13.05 8.06
C LEU A 68 3.44 13.59 7.19
N SER A 69 3.05 12.86 6.13
CA SER A 69 1.95 13.28 5.24
C SER A 69 0.59 13.26 5.93
N ILE A 70 0.37 12.32 6.85
CA ILE A 70 -0.86 12.22 7.65
C ILE A 70 -1.01 13.40 8.61
N LEU A 71 0.08 14.01 9.08
CA LEU A 71 0.01 15.21 9.91
C LEU A 71 -0.78 16.35 9.23
N ILE A 72 -0.82 16.36 7.89
CA ILE A 72 -1.61 17.36 7.13
C ILE A 72 -3.12 17.07 7.23
N ILE A 73 -3.51 15.82 7.48
CA ILE A 73 -4.93 15.42 7.61
C ILE A 73 -5.53 15.98 8.90
N PHE A 74 -4.75 16.05 10.00
CA PHE A 74 -5.26 16.52 11.29
C PHE A 74 -5.83 17.95 11.28
N PRO A 75 -5.14 18.98 10.73
CA PRO A 75 -5.70 20.31 10.60
C PRO A 75 -7.01 20.35 9.81
N TYR A 76 -7.09 19.52 8.75
CA TYR A 76 -8.32 19.43 7.95
C TYR A 76 -9.46 18.79 8.74
N MET A 77 -9.20 17.73 9.52
CA MET A 77 -10.19 17.14 10.43
C MET A 77 -10.69 18.15 11.46
N MET A 78 -9.80 18.97 12.02
CA MET A 78 -10.18 20.02 12.96
C MET A 78 -11.05 21.10 12.31
N TYR A 79 -10.74 21.48 11.06
CA TYR A 79 -11.53 22.46 10.31
C TYR A 79 -12.95 21.97 10.04
N GLU A 80 -13.13 20.71 9.66
CA GLU A 80 -14.43 20.08 9.40
C GLU A 80 -15.13 19.58 10.69
N SER A 81 -14.55 19.85 11.88
CA SER A 81 -15.08 19.41 13.17
C SER A 81 -15.38 17.91 13.25
N LEU A 82 -14.55 17.08 12.59
CA LEU A 82 -14.73 15.63 12.58
C LEU A 82 -14.42 15.05 13.97
N PRO A 83 -15.28 14.17 14.51
CA PRO A 83 -15.06 13.59 15.83
C PRO A 83 -13.89 12.60 15.80
N LEU A 84 -13.02 12.66 16.81
CA LEU A 84 -12.02 11.64 17.05
C LEU A 84 -12.74 10.38 17.56
N THR A 85 -12.94 9.42 16.67
CA THR A 85 -13.66 8.18 16.95
C THR A 85 -12.69 7.06 17.35
N LYS A 86 -13.19 6.05 18.07
CA LYS A 86 -12.43 4.82 18.40
C LYS A 86 -11.82 4.11 17.17
N TYR A 87 -12.38 4.34 16.00
CA TYR A 87 -11.88 3.79 14.72
C TYR A 87 -10.56 4.40 14.26
N MET A 88 -10.09 5.49 14.87
CA MET A 88 -8.81 6.11 14.53
C MET A 88 -7.60 5.15 14.65
N LEU A 89 -7.74 4.11 15.49
CA LEU A 89 -6.74 3.04 15.61
C LEU A 89 -6.60 2.19 14.32
N LEU A 90 -7.61 2.17 13.47
CA LEU A 90 -7.57 1.46 12.19
C LEU A 90 -6.63 2.13 11.18
N LEU A 91 -6.38 3.42 11.32
CA LEU A 91 -5.49 4.17 10.42
C LEU A 91 -4.04 3.65 10.48
N PRO A 92 -3.36 3.61 11.64
CA PRO A 92 -2.02 3.04 11.71
C PRO A 92 -1.99 1.55 11.32
N LEU A 93 -3.06 0.81 11.62
CA LEU A 93 -3.17 -0.61 11.25
C LEU A 93 -3.21 -0.77 9.71
N SER A 94 -4.04 0.00 9.01
CA SER A 94 -4.12 0.00 7.54
C SER A 94 -2.78 0.35 6.89
N ILE A 95 -2.06 1.31 7.45
CA ILE A 95 -0.75 1.76 6.98
C ILE A 95 0.29 0.63 7.10
N ILE A 96 0.40 0.05 8.29
CA ILE A 96 1.39 -1.00 8.57
C ILE A 96 1.17 -2.20 7.64
N PHE A 97 -0.07 -2.69 7.51
CA PHE A 97 -0.35 -3.86 6.69
C PHE A 97 -0.26 -3.58 5.19
N SER A 98 -0.62 -2.37 4.73
CA SER A 98 -0.43 -2.00 3.32
C SER A 98 1.06 -1.94 2.94
N ILE A 99 1.92 -1.35 3.78
CA ILE A 99 3.38 -1.31 3.55
C ILE A 99 3.99 -2.71 3.64
N MET A 100 3.57 -3.52 4.62
CA MET A 100 4.03 -4.88 4.79
C MET A 100 3.69 -5.76 3.57
N MET A 101 2.48 -5.62 3.02
CA MET A 101 2.07 -6.29 1.80
C MET A 101 2.90 -5.82 0.59
N ALA A 102 3.11 -4.50 0.46
CA ALA A 102 3.93 -3.91 -0.61
C ALA A 102 5.38 -4.41 -0.55
N GLN A 103 5.96 -4.48 0.65
CA GLN A 103 7.30 -5.02 0.87
C GLN A 103 7.38 -6.50 0.49
N GLY A 104 6.39 -7.31 0.90
CA GLY A 104 6.35 -8.74 0.57
C GLY A 104 6.34 -8.99 -0.93
N PHE A 105 5.41 -8.37 -1.65
CA PHE A 105 5.35 -8.46 -3.12
C PHE A 105 6.61 -7.86 -3.78
N GLY A 106 7.13 -6.75 -3.25
CA GLY A 106 8.36 -6.14 -3.72
C GLY A 106 9.58 -7.05 -3.61
N MET A 107 9.71 -7.81 -2.51
CA MET A 107 10.77 -8.80 -2.32
C MET A 107 10.65 -9.98 -3.30
N MET A 108 9.42 -10.48 -3.57
CA MET A 108 9.20 -11.51 -4.58
C MET A 108 9.66 -11.03 -5.96
N THR A 109 9.22 -9.83 -6.36
CA THR A 109 9.51 -9.26 -7.68
C THR A 109 10.97 -8.82 -7.82
N ALA A 110 11.63 -8.40 -6.74
CA ALA A 110 13.07 -8.11 -6.73
C ALA A 110 13.91 -9.31 -7.15
N SER A 111 13.52 -10.50 -6.69
CA SER A 111 14.19 -11.75 -7.07
C SER A 111 14.07 -12.08 -8.57
N ILE A 112 12.97 -11.66 -9.19
CA ILE A 112 12.73 -11.84 -10.63
C ILE A 112 13.47 -10.76 -11.43
N GLN A 113 13.50 -9.52 -10.95
CA GLN A 113 14.10 -8.39 -11.65
C GLN A 113 15.60 -8.53 -11.87
N VAL A 114 16.32 -9.19 -10.97
CA VAL A 114 17.75 -9.47 -11.17
C VAL A 114 17.99 -10.29 -12.45
N ARG A 115 17.01 -11.14 -12.84
CA ARG A 115 17.09 -11.95 -14.06
C ARG A 115 16.47 -11.26 -15.28
N ILE A 116 15.34 -10.58 -15.06
CA ILE A 116 14.54 -9.96 -16.10
C ILE A 116 14.44 -8.47 -15.73
N ARG A 117 15.29 -7.63 -16.35
CA ARG A 117 15.40 -6.20 -16.04
C ARG A 117 14.11 -5.42 -16.26
N ASP A 118 13.24 -5.87 -17.16
CA ASP A 118 11.99 -5.23 -17.51
C ASP A 118 10.87 -5.46 -16.47
N THR A 119 11.08 -6.33 -15.48
CA THR A 119 10.10 -6.64 -14.42
C THR A 119 9.59 -5.38 -13.74
N LYS A 120 10.45 -4.39 -13.47
CA LYS A 120 10.03 -3.12 -12.86
C LYS A 120 9.00 -2.38 -13.70
N GLN A 121 9.20 -2.31 -15.02
CA GLN A 121 8.29 -1.60 -15.93
C GLN A 121 6.90 -2.29 -15.95
N VAL A 122 6.89 -3.62 -15.94
CA VAL A 122 5.65 -4.40 -15.86
C VAL A 122 4.92 -4.15 -14.53
N ILE A 123 5.65 -4.15 -13.42
CA ILE A 123 5.08 -3.85 -12.10
C ILE A 123 4.52 -2.43 -12.04
N ASP A 124 5.24 -1.44 -12.55
CA ASP A 124 4.78 -0.06 -12.58
C ASP A 124 3.51 0.10 -13.45
N LEU A 125 3.39 -0.66 -14.53
CA LEU A 125 2.17 -0.70 -15.36
C LEU A 125 0.99 -1.33 -14.59
N ILE A 126 1.22 -2.46 -13.94
CA ILE A 126 0.20 -3.13 -13.09
C ILE A 126 -0.27 -2.19 -11.97
N LEU A 127 0.66 -1.47 -11.32
CA LEU A 127 0.32 -0.53 -10.25
C LEU A 127 -0.52 0.64 -10.74
N ARG A 128 -0.29 1.13 -11.98
CA ARG A 128 -1.16 2.16 -12.59
C ARG A 128 -2.58 1.63 -12.81
N ALA A 129 -2.73 0.41 -13.31
CA ALA A 129 -4.04 -0.21 -13.44
C ALA A 129 -4.70 -0.44 -12.09
N ALA A 130 -3.96 -0.96 -11.10
CA ALA A 130 -4.43 -1.19 -9.74
C ALA A 130 -4.89 0.09 -9.04
N PHE A 131 -4.32 1.24 -9.37
CA PHE A 131 -4.74 2.55 -8.86
C PHE A 131 -6.23 2.82 -9.12
N PHE A 132 -6.69 2.54 -10.33
CA PHE A 132 -8.10 2.71 -10.69
C PHE A 132 -8.99 1.61 -10.11
N LEU A 133 -8.50 0.36 -10.08
CA LEU A 133 -9.25 -0.78 -9.57
C LEU A 133 -9.39 -0.80 -8.03
N SER A 134 -8.53 -0.07 -7.31
CA SER A 134 -8.56 -0.05 -5.84
C SER A 134 -9.47 1.03 -5.25
N GLY A 135 -10.20 1.78 -6.09
CA GLY A 135 -11.15 2.78 -5.62
C GLY A 135 -10.51 4.00 -4.97
N VAL A 136 -9.34 4.44 -5.47
CA VAL A 136 -8.64 5.61 -4.91
C VAL A 136 -9.48 6.88 -5.04
N PHE A 137 -10.17 7.05 -6.18
CA PHE A 137 -11.02 8.21 -6.46
C PHE A 137 -12.47 8.08 -5.99
N PHE A 138 -12.94 6.85 -5.75
CA PHE A 138 -14.30 6.58 -5.32
C PHE A 138 -14.27 5.64 -4.12
N GLY A 139 -15.10 5.89 -3.13
CA GLY A 139 -15.25 5.02 -1.98
C GLY A 139 -16.18 3.84 -2.28
N ALA A 140 -16.23 2.89 -1.35
CA ALA A 140 -17.17 1.77 -1.38
C ALA A 140 -18.64 2.23 -1.48
N GLU A 141 -18.93 3.46 -1.06
CA GLU A 141 -20.26 4.10 -1.15
C GLU A 141 -20.80 4.27 -2.57
N HIS A 142 -19.92 4.35 -3.57
CA HIS A 142 -20.27 4.51 -4.98
C HIS A 142 -20.43 3.17 -5.73
N ILE A 143 -20.20 2.05 -5.03
CA ILE A 143 -20.26 0.72 -5.64
C ILE A 143 -21.61 0.07 -5.33
N PRO A 144 -22.32 -0.46 -6.33
CA PRO A 144 -23.55 -1.21 -6.10
C PRO A 144 -23.31 -2.36 -5.12
N LEU A 145 -24.26 -2.59 -4.20
CA LEU A 145 -24.13 -3.63 -3.15
C LEU A 145 -23.83 -5.02 -3.71
N GLU A 146 -24.34 -5.34 -4.92
CA GLU A 146 -24.09 -6.60 -5.61
C GLU A 146 -22.61 -6.83 -5.96
N HIS A 147 -21.84 -5.77 -6.15
CA HIS A 147 -20.42 -5.82 -6.53
C HIS A 147 -19.45 -5.44 -5.41
N LEU A 148 -19.98 -5.01 -4.26
CA LEU A 148 -19.19 -4.55 -3.13
C LEU A 148 -18.25 -5.65 -2.59
N ASP A 149 -18.77 -6.86 -2.43
CA ASP A 149 -17.96 -8.00 -1.97
C ASP A 149 -16.84 -8.35 -2.94
N THR A 150 -17.11 -8.27 -4.24
CA THR A 150 -16.10 -8.52 -5.28
C THR A 150 -15.01 -7.44 -5.26
N PHE A 151 -15.38 -6.18 -5.07
CA PHE A 151 -14.44 -5.07 -4.93
C PHE A 151 -13.55 -5.22 -3.68
N LEU A 152 -14.15 -5.60 -2.55
CA LEU A 152 -13.46 -5.81 -1.27
C LEU A 152 -12.69 -7.14 -1.22
N LEU A 153 -12.67 -7.96 -2.28
CA LEU A 153 -11.67 -9.04 -2.45
C LEU A 153 -10.26 -8.47 -2.62
N ASN A 154 -10.14 -7.25 -3.15
CA ASN A 154 -8.86 -6.57 -3.27
C ASN A 154 -8.38 -6.07 -1.89
N PRO A 155 -7.30 -6.62 -1.31
CA PRO A 155 -6.84 -6.22 0.03
C PRO A 155 -6.40 -4.76 0.08
N ILE A 156 -5.93 -4.19 -1.03
CA ILE A 156 -5.56 -2.77 -1.09
C ILE A 156 -6.81 -1.91 -0.91
N ALA A 157 -7.91 -2.24 -1.59
CA ALA A 157 -9.17 -1.52 -1.45
C ALA A 157 -9.67 -1.56 0.01
N VAL A 158 -9.56 -2.71 0.68
CA VAL A 158 -9.91 -2.83 2.11
C VAL A 158 -9.03 -1.93 2.98
N PHE A 159 -7.72 -1.84 2.75
CA PHE A 159 -6.85 -0.95 3.52
C PHE A 159 -7.15 0.53 3.26
N LEU A 160 -7.55 0.91 2.04
CA LEU A 160 -8.01 2.26 1.74
C LEU A 160 -9.30 2.59 2.50
N GLU A 161 -10.29 1.69 2.45
CA GLU A 161 -11.56 1.88 3.16
C GLU A 161 -11.39 1.88 4.68
N MET A 162 -10.50 1.03 5.24
CA MET A 162 -10.14 1.08 6.66
C MET A 162 -9.61 2.46 7.07
N ALA A 163 -8.76 3.06 6.26
CA ALA A 163 -8.19 4.37 6.55
C ALA A 163 -9.24 5.49 6.42
N ARG A 164 -10.15 5.39 5.45
CA ARG A 164 -11.29 6.29 5.33
C ARG A 164 -12.21 6.16 6.55
N ALA A 165 -12.57 4.94 6.92
CA ALA A 165 -13.37 4.64 8.10
C ALA A 165 -12.75 5.17 9.39
N ALA A 166 -11.41 5.11 9.51
CA ALA A 166 -10.68 5.64 10.64
C ALA A 166 -10.84 7.16 10.79
N VAL A 167 -10.82 7.89 9.69
CA VAL A 167 -10.89 9.37 9.68
C VAL A 167 -12.33 9.87 9.73
N LEU A 168 -13.24 9.21 9.01
CA LEU A 168 -14.64 9.60 8.94
C LEU A 168 -15.48 9.07 10.11
N GLY A 169 -15.00 8.04 10.81
CA GLY A 169 -15.72 7.43 11.93
C GLY A 169 -16.85 6.48 11.51
N ASP A 170 -16.94 6.12 10.23
CA ASP A 170 -17.98 5.25 9.68
C ASP A 170 -17.38 3.97 9.08
N MET A 171 -17.80 2.81 9.61
CA MET A 171 -17.39 1.48 9.17
C MET A 171 -18.47 0.72 8.39
N SER A 172 -19.48 1.41 7.86
CA SER A 172 -20.65 0.76 7.24
C SER A 172 -20.31 -0.12 6.04
N TYR A 173 -19.22 0.16 5.33
CA TYR A 173 -18.87 -0.51 4.08
C TYR A 173 -17.81 -1.61 4.23
N VAL A 174 -17.14 -1.72 5.38
CA VAL A 174 -16.08 -2.72 5.59
C VAL A 174 -16.39 -3.58 6.80
N SER A 175 -16.45 -4.89 6.61
CA SER A 175 -16.64 -5.87 7.69
C SER A 175 -15.32 -6.30 8.32
N TRP A 176 -15.40 -6.72 9.59
CA TRP A 176 -14.22 -7.28 10.29
C TRP A 176 -13.64 -8.51 9.58
N GLU A 177 -14.48 -9.30 8.94
CA GLU A 177 -14.05 -10.47 8.16
C GLU A 177 -13.15 -10.07 6.98
N GLN A 178 -13.52 -9.04 6.24
CA GLN A 178 -12.74 -8.51 5.11
C GLN A 178 -11.40 -7.93 5.59
N ILE A 179 -11.38 -7.26 6.76
CA ILE A 179 -10.17 -6.75 7.40
C ILE A 179 -9.24 -7.91 7.75
N PHE A 180 -9.73 -8.93 8.48
CA PHE A 180 -8.91 -10.09 8.85
C PHE A 180 -8.35 -10.83 7.65
N ARG A 181 -9.16 -11.04 6.62
CA ARG A 181 -8.72 -11.66 5.36
C ARG A 181 -7.58 -10.86 4.74
N SER A 182 -7.71 -9.54 4.65
CA SER A 182 -6.69 -8.66 4.05
C SER A 182 -5.40 -8.63 4.87
N ILE A 183 -5.49 -8.69 6.19
CA ILE A 183 -4.34 -8.83 7.10
C ILE A 183 -3.62 -10.17 6.84
N ILE A 184 -4.36 -11.27 6.75
CA ILE A 184 -3.79 -12.59 6.47
C ILE A 184 -3.05 -12.58 5.12
N ILE A 185 -3.64 -11.96 4.09
CA ILE A 185 -2.99 -11.82 2.78
C ILE A 185 -1.70 -10.99 2.89
N ALA A 186 -1.72 -9.88 3.63
CA ALA A 186 -0.55 -9.03 3.82
C ALA A 186 0.59 -9.76 4.54
N VAL A 187 0.26 -10.47 5.64
CA VAL A 187 1.23 -11.26 6.41
C VAL A 187 1.79 -12.41 5.57
N SER A 188 0.93 -13.13 4.86
CA SER A 188 1.36 -14.24 3.99
C SER A 188 2.25 -13.76 2.85
N ALA A 189 1.91 -12.64 2.21
CA ALA A 189 2.73 -12.02 1.18
C ALA A 189 4.11 -11.63 1.71
N PHE A 190 4.17 -11.09 2.93
CA PHE A 190 5.43 -10.72 3.56
C PHE A 190 6.30 -11.95 3.88
N ILE A 191 5.71 -12.99 4.48
CA ILE A 191 6.44 -14.23 4.83
C ILE A 191 6.95 -14.93 3.58
N ILE A 192 6.09 -15.11 2.57
CA ILE A 192 6.47 -15.76 1.31
C ILE A 192 7.52 -14.91 0.58
N GLY A 193 7.33 -13.59 0.56
CA GLY A 193 8.25 -12.64 -0.07
C GLY A 193 9.64 -12.69 0.54
N SER A 194 9.75 -12.67 1.87
CA SER A 194 11.03 -12.80 2.57
C SER A 194 11.69 -14.16 2.32
N MET A 195 10.94 -15.26 2.37
CA MET A 195 11.48 -16.60 2.08
C MET A 195 12.03 -16.71 0.65
N VAL A 196 11.30 -16.20 -0.34
CA VAL A 196 11.72 -16.19 -1.75
C VAL A 196 12.96 -15.32 -1.92
N PHE A 197 12.97 -14.16 -1.29
CA PHE A 197 14.08 -13.22 -1.36
C PHE A 197 15.38 -13.83 -0.81
N VAL A 198 15.35 -14.40 0.41
CA VAL A 198 16.51 -15.07 1.03
C VAL A 198 17.02 -16.23 0.20
N LYS A 199 16.11 -17.08 -0.31
CA LYS A 199 16.51 -18.20 -1.18
C LYS A 199 17.12 -17.75 -2.51
N SER A 200 16.64 -16.64 -3.06
CA SER A 200 17.13 -16.07 -4.33
C SER A 200 18.43 -15.30 -4.17
N GLU A 201 18.71 -14.76 -2.99
CA GLU A 201 19.85 -13.91 -2.70
C GLU A 201 21.17 -14.50 -3.16
N ARG A 202 21.42 -15.78 -2.83
CA ARG A 202 22.66 -16.50 -3.20
C ARG A 202 22.83 -16.67 -4.71
N LYS A 203 21.72 -16.75 -5.46
CA LYS A 203 21.75 -16.88 -6.92
C LYS A 203 21.82 -15.53 -7.62
N ALA A 204 21.25 -14.49 -7.01
CA ALA A 204 21.20 -13.14 -7.57
C ALA A 204 22.60 -12.54 -7.78
N VAL A 205 23.58 -12.83 -6.90
CA VAL A 205 24.97 -12.36 -7.02
C VAL A 205 25.63 -12.75 -8.33
N LYS A 206 25.23 -13.88 -8.90
CA LYS A 206 25.82 -14.35 -10.16
C LYS A 206 25.32 -13.57 -11.39
N PHE A 207 24.26 -12.76 -11.23
CA PHE A 207 23.61 -12.00 -12.29
C PHE A 207 23.70 -10.48 -12.12
N LEU A 208 24.23 -10.01 -10.99
CA LEU A 208 24.54 -8.61 -10.69
C LEU A 208 25.97 -8.28 -11.12
#